data_1ca7168a5b614467cdb8d66f334f7ed3
#
_entry.id   1ca7168a5b614467cdb8d66f334f7ed3
#
_cell.length_a   1.000
_cell.length_b   1.000
_cell.length_c   1.000
_cell.angle_alpha   90.00
_cell.angle_beta   90.00
_cell.angle_gamma   90.00
#
_symmetry.space_group_name_H-M   'P 1'
#
loop_
_entity.id
_entity.type
_entity.pdbx_description
1 polymer ?
#
loop_
_entity_poly.entity_id
_entity_poly.type
_entity_poly.pdbx_seq_one_letter_code
_entity_poly.pdbx_strand_id
1 'polypeptide(L)'
;MRIVIGGKMSMETVAARGLVLLGCGKMGGAMLQGWLAGGLPPSSVWVNDPNPSAWVQGTGVRVNQDLPSAPAIVLVAVKPQMMAAALPSLAAMGGGGTLFVSVAAGTPIAHFEQVLGAGTPIVRAMPNTPAAIGKGITAMIGNAHATPAHLDLSQQLLSAVGQVLRLQDEGQLDAVTGLSGSGPAYVFHLIECMAAAGQAMGLPADMAMQLAKATVAGAGALAESAQESPAQLRQNVTSPNGTTQAGLEVLMNPETGLPPLVAATVAAATHRSIELRNG
;
A
#
# COMPACT_ATOMS: atom_id res chain seq x y z
N MET A 1 1.44 0.11 -43.29
CA MET A 1 0.90 0.81 -42.12
C MET A 1 0.06 -0.19 -41.33
N ARG A 2 0.68 -0.93 -40.38
CA ARG A 2 -0.05 -1.88 -39.52
C ARG A 2 -0.66 -1.09 -38.36
N ILE A 3 -1.96 -1.02 -38.33
CA ILE A 3 -2.75 -0.54 -37.19
C ILE A 3 -2.50 -1.55 -36.08
N VAL A 4 -1.73 -1.19 -35.08
CA VAL A 4 -1.63 -1.94 -33.81
C VAL A 4 -2.95 -1.72 -33.09
N ILE A 5 -3.89 -2.67 -33.24
CA ILE A 5 -5.09 -2.76 -32.43
C ILE A 5 -4.59 -2.93 -30.99
N GLY A 6 -4.96 -2.02 -30.10
CA GLY A 6 -4.54 -2.00 -28.72
C GLY A 6 -4.82 -3.34 -28.04
N GLY A 7 -3.77 -4.14 -27.88
CA GLY A 7 -3.82 -5.41 -27.17
C GLY A 7 -4.23 -5.13 -25.72
N LYS A 8 -5.18 -5.92 -25.21
CA LYS A 8 -5.66 -5.86 -23.83
C LYS A 8 -4.45 -6.07 -22.90
N MET A 9 -4.08 -5.06 -22.11
CA MET A 9 -3.04 -5.22 -21.08
C MET A 9 -3.56 -6.19 -20.04
N SER A 10 -2.87 -7.32 -19.86
CA SER A 10 -3.32 -8.42 -18.97
C SER A 10 -2.12 -9.09 -18.30
N MET A 11 -2.37 -9.97 -17.34
CA MET A 11 -1.30 -10.78 -16.72
C MET A 11 -0.58 -11.68 -17.73
N GLU A 12 -1.23 -12.09 -18.81
CA GLU A 12 -0.59 -12.80 -19.93
C GLU A 12 0.43 -11.90 -20.64
N THR A 13 0.10 -10.63 -20.83
CA THR A 13 1.03 -9.64 -21.39
C THR A 13 2.23 -9.43 -20.45
N VAL A 14 2.00 -9.43 -19.14
CA VAL A 14 3.08 -9.36 -18.13
C VAL A 14 3.96 -10.60 -18.19
N ALA A 15 3.37 -11.79 -18.26
CA ALA A 15 4.13 -13.05 -18.40
C ALA A 15 4.97 -13.10 -19.67
N ALA A 16 4.47 -12.54 -20.79
CA ALA A 16 5.14 -12.56 -22.09
C ALA A 16 6.22 -11.48 -22.21
N ARG A 17 5.97 -10.25 -21.76
CA ARG A 17 6.88 -9.10 -21.94
C ARG A 17 7.74 -8.81 -20.72
N GLY A 18 7.34 -9.29 -19.56
CA GLY A 18 8.05 -9.14 -18.29
C GLY A 18 7.54 -8.02 -17.40
N LEU A 19 7.84 -8.18 -16.12
CA LEU A 19 7.67 -7.21 -15.05
C LEU A 19 9.05 -6.86 -14.48
N VAL A 20 9.36 -5.58 -14.40
CA VAL A 20 10.54 -5.08 -13.69
C VAL A 20 10.11 -4.55 -12.33
N LEU A 21 10.72 -5.04 -11.27
CA LEU A 21 10.56 -4.56 -9.90
C LEU A 21 11.83 -3.80 -9.50
N LEU A 22 11.73 -2.49 -9.40
CA LEU A 22 12.80 -1.62 -8.91
C LEU A 22 12.65 -1.43 -7.39
N GLY A 23 13.54 -2.08 -6.63
CA GLY A 23 13.46 -2.18 -5.18
C GLY A 23 12.59 -3.34 -4.70
N CYS A 24 13.18 -4.24 -3.92
CA CYS A 24 12.52 -5.43 -3.37
C CYS A 24 12.67 -5.48 -1.84
N GLY A 25 12.45 -4.33 -1.18
CA GLY A 25 12.36 -4.22 0.26
C GLY A 25 11.06 -4.84 0.80
N LYS A 26 10.59 -4.38 1.96
CA LYS A 26 9.37 -4.95 2.58
C LYS A 26 8.15 -4.92 1.66
N MET A 27 7.88 -3.79 1.01
CA MET A 27 6.70 -3.63 0.15
C MET A 27 6.87 -4.36 -1.18
N GLY A 28 7.98 -4.14 -1.90
CA GLY A 28 8.26 -4.83 -3.16
C GLY A 28 8.33 -6.35 -2.99
N GLY A 29 8.91 -6.82 -1.87
CA GLY A 29 8.96 -8.25 -1.52
C GLY A 29 7.58 -8.85 -1.26
N ALA A 30 6.70 -8.15 -0.53
CA ALA A 30 5.32 -8.59 -0.31
C ALA A 30 4.55 -8.72 -1.64
N MET A 31 4.68 -7.74 -2.53
CA MET A 31 4.06 -7.78 -3.86
C MET A 31 4.62 -8.92 -4.70
N LEU A 32 5.94 -9.10 -4.74
CA LEU A 32 6.58 -10.21 -5.45
C LEU A 32 6.05 -11.56 -4.94
N GLN A 33 5.97 -11.74 -3.62
CA GLN A 33 5.44 -12.95 -3.03
C GLN A 33 3.99 -13.20 -3.46
N GLY A 34 3.14 -12.17 -3.43
CA GLY A 34 1.75 -12.26 -3.88
C GLY A 34 1.65 -12.64 -5.36
N TRP A 35 2.46 -12.05 -6.23
CA TRP A 35 2.45 -12.37 -7.67
C TRP A 35 2.90 -13.79 -7.97
N LEU A 36 3.96 -14.26 -7.31
CA LEU A 36 4.46 -15.64 -7.49
C LEU A 36 3.43 -16.65 -6.97
N ALA A 37 2.81 -16.38 -5.80
CA ALA A 37 1.73 -17.20 -5.28
C ALA A 37 0.49 -17.20 -6.19
N GLY A 38 0.22 -16.09 -6.88
CA GLY A 38 -0.82 -15.93 -7.89
C GLY A 38 -0.51 -16.58 -9.26
N GLY A 39 0.65 -17.24 -9.39
CA GLY A 39 1.03 -17.99 -10.59
C GLY A 39 1.79 -17.20 -11.65
N LEU A 40 2.27 -15.98 -11.36
CA LEU A 40 3.16 -15.27 -12.28
C LEU A 40 4.48 -16.05 -12.39
N PRO A 41 4.93 -16.44 -13.61
CA PRO A 41 6.19 -17.18 -13.76
C PRO A 41 7.38 -16.38 -13.23
N PRO A 42 8.24 -16.94 -12.36
CA PRO A 42 9.42 -16.25 -11.88
C PRO A 42 10.33 -15.74 -13.01
N SER A 43 10.43 -16.49 -14.11
CA SER A 43 11.21 -16.11 -15.29
C SER A 43 10.75 -14.85 -16.02
N SER A 44 9.51 -14.39 -15.74
CA SER A 44 8.95 -13.14 -16.28
C SER A 44 9.17 -11.92 -15.37
N VAL A 45 9.88 -12.09 -14.24
CA VAL A 45 10.11 -11.01 -13.27
C VAL A 45 11.62 -10.70 -13.18
N TRP A 46 11.94 -9.42 -13.33
CA TRP A 46 13.27 -8.86 -13.07
C TRP A 46 13.23 -8.02 -11.80
N VAL A 47 14.08 -8.36 -10.85
CA VAL A 47 14.24 -7.58 -9.60
C VAL A 47 15.56 -6.82 -9.68
N ASN A 48 15.49 -5.50 -9.62
CA ASN A 48 16.65 -4.63 -9.49
C ASN A 48 16.68 -4.06 -8.07
N ASP A 49 17.56 -4.62 -7.22
CA ASP A 49 17.73 -4.21 -5.82
C ASP A 49 19.20 -4.38 -5.43
N PRO A 50 19.89 -3.35 -4.89
CA PRO A 50 21.29 -3.46 -4.50
C PRO A 50 21.52 -4.44 -3.34
N ASN A 51 20.50 -4.75 -2.54
CA ASN A 51 20.58 -5.62 -1.36
C ASN A 51 19.43 -6.65 -1.35
N PRO A 52 19.35 -7.55 -2.37
CA PRO A 52 18.28 -8.53 -2.46
C PRO A 52 18.36 -9.53 -1.30
N SER A 53 17.23 -9.84 -0.65
CA SER A 53 17.19 -10.84 0.41
C SER A 53 17.51 -12.25 -0.11
N ALA A 54 17.94 -13.14 0.78
CA ALA A 54 18.18 -14.55 0.45
C ALA A 54 16.91 -15.23 -0.12
N TRP A 55 15.72 -14.83 0.37
CA TRP A 55 14.46 -15.33 -0.18
C TRP A 55 14.29 -14.93 -1.65
N VAL A 56 14.51 -13.67 -2.01
CA VAL A 56 14.39 -13.19 -3.40
C VAL A 56 15.33 -13.97 -4.32
N GLN A 57 16.57 -14.20 -3.90
CA GLN A 57 17.57 -14.96 -4.67
C GLN A 57 17.13 -16.41 -4.89
N GLY A 58 16.36 -17.01 -3.98
CA GLY A 58 15.85 -18.39 -4.08
C GLY A 58 14.56 -18.55 -4.87
N THR A 59 13.90 -17.47 -5.33
CA THR A 59 12.59 -17.55 -6.00
C THR A 59 12.64 -17.94 -7.47
N GLY A 60 13.82 -17.87 -8.11
CA GLY A 60 13.98 -18.10 -9.54
C GLY A 60 13.68 -16.88 -10.42
N VAL A 61 13.42 -15.69 -9.83
CA VAL A 61 13.35 -14.43 -10.57
C VAL A 61 14.74 -13.96 -11.03
N ARG A 62 14.80 -13.07 -11.99
CA ARG A 62 16.05 -12.52 -12.53
C ARG A 62 16.52 -11.36 -11.65
N VAL A 63 17.47 -11.61 -10.76
CA VAL A 63 17.98 -10.61 -9.82
C VAL A 63 19.20 -9.90 -10.39
N ASN A 64 19.13 -8.57 -10.48
CA ASN A 64 20.21 -7.68 -10.95
C ASN A 64 20.83 -8.11 -12.30
N GLN A 65 19.99 -8.66 -13.18
CA GLN A 65 20.35 -9.01 -14.56
C GLN A 65 19.93 -7.88 -15.51
N ASP A 66 20.40 -7.95 -16.76
CA ASP A 66 20.01 -7.02 -17.81
C ASP A 66 18.50 -6.96 -17.95
N LEU A 67 17.94 -5.73 -17.89
CA LEU A 67 16.53 -5.49 -17.94
C LEU A 67 15.99 -5.63 -19.38
N PRO A 68 14.74 -6.09 -19.56
CA PRO A 68 14.11 -6.11 -20.87
C PRO A 68 13.92 -4.68 -21.38
N SER A 69 14.13 -4.46 -22.66
CA SER A 69 14.04 -3.12 -23.28
C SER A 69 12.64 -2.54 -23.31
N ALA A 70 11.59 -3.39 -23.30
CA ALA A 70 10.18 -3.00 -23.36
C ALA A 70 9.31 -3.91 -22.50
N PRO A 71 9.49 -3.90 -21.17
CA PRO A 71 8.64 -4.69 -20.26
C PRO A 71 7.20 -4.24 -20.36
N ALA A 72 6.26 -5.10 -19.96
CA ALA A 72 4.85 -4.71 -19.88
C ALA A 72 4.65 -3.66 -18.79
N ILE A 73 5.36 -3.84 -17.69
CA ILE A 73 5.20 -3.01 -16.49
C ILE A 73 6.54 -2.87 -15.74
N VAL A 74 6.75 -1.69 -15.18
CA VAL A 74 7.79 -1.40 -14.19
C VAL A 74 7.11 -0.98 -12.90
N LEU A 75 7.34 -1.74 -11.82
CA LEU A 75 6.91 -1.33 -10.49
C LEU A 75 8.09 -0.71 -9.74
N VAL A 76 7.90 0.54 -9.29
CA VAL A 76 8.90 1.33 -8.57
C VAL A 76 8.58 1.29 -7.09
N ALA A 77 9.38 0.56 -6.31
CA ALA A 77 9.21 0.32 -4.88
C ALA A 77 10.44 0.72 -4.05
N VAL A 78 11.25 1.64 -4.56
CA VAL A 78 12.39 2.22 -3.82
C VAL A 78 11.92 3.28 -2.83
N LYS A 79 12.72 3.52 -1.80
CA LYS A 79 12.46 4.62 -0.86
C LYS A 79 12.57 5.97 -1.59
N PRO A 80 11.78 6.99 -1.20
CA PRO A 80 11.82 8.32 -1.83
C PRO A 80 13.23 8.90 -1.99
N GLN A 81 14.07 8.74 -0.99
CA GLN A 81 15.46 9.25 -1.00
C GLN A 81 16.35 8.61 -2.07
N MET A 82 15.97 7.43 -2.57
CA MET A 82 16.71 6.71 -3.61
C MET A 82 16.16 7.01 -5.02
N MET A 83 15.03 7.70 -5.13
CA MET A 83 14.32 7.90 -6.39
C MET A 83 15.17 8.61 -7.43
N ALA A 84 15.82 9.71 -7.05
CA ALA A 84 16.66 10.51 -7.94
C ALA A 84 17.83 9.71 -8.54
N ALA A 85 18.36 8.73 -7.80
CA ALA A 85 19.45 7.88 -8.28
C ALA A 85 18.96 6.68 -9.12
N ALA A 86 17.79 6.13 -8.78
CA ALA A 86 17.31 4.89 -9.36
C ALA A 86 16.45 5.09 -10.63
N LEU A 87 15.57 6.09 -10.65
CA LEU A 87 14.60 6.29 -11.72
C LEU A 87 15.24 6.60 -13.10
N PRO A 88 16.33 7.38 -13.21
CA PRO A 88 16.97 7.66 -14.50
C PRO A 88 17.43 6.42 -15.27
N SER A 89 17.78 5.33 -14.59
CA SER A 89 18.16 4.07 -15.24
C SER A 89 17.04 3.42 -16.06
N LEU A 90 15.80 3.83 -15.83
CA LEU A 90 14.59 3.33 -16.49
C LEU A 90 14.06 4.28 -17.59
N ALA A 91 14.71 5.43 -17.80
CA ALA A 91 14.24 6.47 -18.73
C ALA A 91 14.05 5.95 -20.17
N ALA A 92 14.93 5.03 -20.61
CA ALA A 92 14.81 4.42 -21.94
C ALA A 92 13.55 3.56 -22.13
N MET A 93 12.87 3.15 -21.06
CA MET A 93 11.61 2.39 -21.09
C MET A 93 10.37 3.30 -21.11
N GLY A 94 10.54 4.61 -20.94
CA GLY A 94 9.47 5.59 -21.01
C GLY A 94 8.93 5.80 -22.42
N GLY A 95 8.01 6.76 -22.57
CA GLY A 95 7.47 7.15 -23.89
C GLY A 95 6.29 6.32 -24.40
N GLY A 96 5.62 5.52 -23.55
CA GLY A 96 4.31 4.97 -23.85
C GLY A 96 4.19 3.45 -24.05
N GLY A 97 5.29 2.72 -24.22
CA GLY A 97 5.25 1.25 -24.43
C GLY A 97 5.19 0.42 -23.16
N THR A 98 5.58 0.99 -22.03
CA THR A 98 5.68 0.37 -20.70
C THR A 98 4.84 1.12 -19.70
N LEU A 99 4.04 0.42 -18.91
CA LEU A 99 3.31 1.00 -17.79
C LEU A 99 4.25 1.13 -16.57
N PHE A 100 4.29 2.31 -15.97
CA PHE A 100 4.97 2.52 -14.70
C PHE A 100 3.98 2.57 -13.54
N VAL A 101 4.22 1.78 -12.49
CA VAL A 101 3.45 1.82 -11.24
C VAL A 101 4.40 2.17 -10.11
N SER A 102 4.14 3.29 -9.43
CA SER A 102 4.95 3.69 -8.27
C SER A 102 4.19 3.45 -6.97
N VAL A 103 4.85 2.83 -6.01
CA VAL A 103 4.37 2.70 -4.62
C VAL A 103 5.21 3.54 -3.65
N ALA A 104 6.04 4.44 -4.16
CA ALA A 104 6.87 5.33 -3.36
C ALA A 104 6.03 6.49 -2.80
N ALA A 105 6.06 6.64 -1.47
CA ALA A 105 5.43 7.79 -0.82
C ALA A 105 6.11 9.11 -1.23
N GLY A 106 5.34 10.21 -1.25
CA GLY A 106 5.88 11.56 -1.44
C GLY A 106 6.35 11.91 -2.87
N THR A 107 6.44 10.96 -3.82
CA THR A 107 6.90 11.25 -5.18
C THR A 107 5.70 11.46 -6.11
N PRO A 108 5.44 12.69 -6.62
CA PRO A 108 4.30 12.98 -7.46
C PRO A 108 4.46 12.43 -8.90
N ILE A 109 3.36 12.25 -9.60
CA ILE A 109 3.31 11.81 -11.01
C ILE A 109 4.18 12.70 -11.90
N ALA A 110 4.13 14.02 -11.70
CA ALA A 110 4.91 14.98 -12.47
C ALA A 110 6.42 14.71 -12.42
N HIS A 111 6.95 14.22 -11.30
CA HIS A 111 8.36 13.84 -11.20
C HIS A 111 8.70 12.66 -12.13
N PHE A 112 7.84 11.65 -12.19
CA PHE A 112 8.00 10.53 -13.12
C PHE A 112 7.92 10.96 -14.58
N GLU A 113 6.98 11.87 -14.92
CA GLU A 113 6.83 12.40 -16.27
C GLU A 113 8.06 13.19 -16.72
N GLN A 114 8.70 13.93 -15.81
CA GLN A 114 9.94 14.66 -16.10
C GLN A 114 11.09 13.72 -16.46
N VAL A 115 11.22 12.60 -15.78
CA VAL A 115 12.34 11.65 -15.97
C VAL A 115 12.06 10.65 -17.10
N LEU A 116 10.82 10.14 -17.18
CA LEU A 116 10.43 9.07 -18.12
C LEU A 116 9.85 9.59 -19.44
N GLY A 117 9.57 10.89 -19.51
CA GLY A 117 8.91 11.52 -20.66
C GLY A 117 7.39 11.64 -20.48
N ALA A 118 6.85 12.76 -20.94
CA ALA A 118 5.45 13.18 -20.73
C ALA A 118 4.40 12.19 -21.29
N GLY A 119 4.74 11.38 -22.29
CA GLY A 119 3.83 10.37 -22.85
C GLY A 119 3.77 9.03 -22.12
N THR A 120 4.51 8.87 -21.02
CA THR A 120 4.59 7.63 -20.27
C THR A 120 3.31 7.38 -19.46
N PRO A 121 2.64 6.22 -19.58
CA PRO A 121 1.54 5.87 -18.69
C PRO A 121 2.07 5.56 -17.28
N ILE A 122 1.58 6.31 -16.31
CA ILE A 122 2.03 6.25 -14.91
C ILE A 122 0.81 6.05 -14.01
N VAL A 123 0.91 5.09 -13.09
CA VAL A 123 -0.01 4.89 -11.97
C VAL A 123 0.76 5.11 -10.68
N ARG A 124 0.29 6.06 -9.87
CA ARG A 124 0.79 6.27 -8.52
C ARG A 124 -0.12 5.57 -7.53
N ALA A 125 0.47 4.81 -6.61
CA ALA A 125 -0.25 4.01 -5.64
C ALA A 125 0.34 4.19 -4.24
N MET A 126 -0.52 4.10 -3.22
CA MET A 126 -0.15 4.18 -1.82
C MET A 126 -0.70 2.96 -1.08
N PRO A 127 0.10 1.89 -0.95
CA PRO A 127 -0.21 0.72 -0.13
C PRO A 127 0.08 0.97 1.34
N ASN A 128 -0.24 0.00 2.19
CA ASN A 128 0.14 -0.01 3.60
C ASN A 128 0.77 -1.36 4.03
N THR A 129 1.39 -1.39 5.21
CA THR A 129 2.21 -2.52 5.67
C THR A 129 1.46 -3.85 5.87
N PRO A 130 0.14 -3.93 6.15
CA PRO A 130 -0.59 -5.21 6.16
C PRO A 130 -0.58 -5.96 4.83
N ALA A 131 -0.14 -5.34 3.74
CA ALA A 131 0.18 -5.98 2.47
C ALA A 131 1.07 -7.22 2.65
N ALA A 132 1.97 -7.23 3.64
CA ALA A 132 2.85 -8.36 3.95
C ALA A 132 2.11 -9.67 4.28
N ILE A 133 0.85 -9.58 4.65
CA ILE A 133 -0.02 -10.74 4.97
C ILE A 133 -1.28 -10.78 4.09
N GLY A 134 -1.27 -10.08 2.94
CA GLY A 134 -2.41 -10.02 2.02
C GLY A 134 -3.63 -9.23 2.54
N LYS A 135 -3.46 -8.45 3.60
CA LYS A 135 -4.50 -7.63 4.25
C LYS A 135 -4.27 -6.13 4.08
N GLY A 136 -3.51 -5.75 3.06
CA GLY A 136 -3.27 -4.35 2.73
C GLY A 136 -4.48 -3.66 2.13
N ILE A 137 -4.43 -2.32 2.12
CA ILE A 137 -5.28 -1.50 1.28
C ILE A 137 -4.38 -0.54 0.50
N THR A 138 -4.64 -0.41 -0.79
CA THR A 138 -3.88 0.44 -1.70
C THR A 138 -4.82 1.41 -2.39
N ALA A 139 -4.57 2.71 -2.29
CA ALA A 139 -5.23 3.67 -3.17
C ALA A 139 -4.34 3.97 -4.38
N MET A 140 -4.93 4.12 -5.57
CA MET A 140 -4.17 4.39 -6.79
C MET A 140 -4.85 5.42 -7.69
N ILE A 141 -4.03 6.11 -8.49
CA ILE A 141 -4.49 7.03 -9.54
C ILE A 141 -3.54 6.97 -10.74
N GLY A 142 -4.08 7.12 -11.95
CA GLY A 142 -3.30 7.21 -13.18
C GLY A 142 -3.14 8.65 -13.66
N ASN A 143 -2.07 8.90 -14.42
CA ASN A 143 -1.94 10.15 -15.18
C ASN A 143 -2.84 10.13 -16.43
N ALA A 144 -2.84 11.22 -17.22
CA ALA A 144 -3.64 11.35 -18.44
C ALA A 144 -3.31 10.29 -19.52
N HIS A 145 -2.15 9.67 -19.46
CA HIS A 145 -1.69 8.63 -20.40
C HIS A 145 -1.99 7.20 -19.91
N ALA A 146 -2.42 7.04 -18.64
CA ALA A 146 -2.85 5.77 -18.09
C ALA A 146 -4.28 5.44 -18.57
N THR A 147 -4.39 4.55 -19.54
CA THR A 147 -5.66 4.07 -20.07
C THR A 147 -6.43 3.23 -19.04
N PRO A 148 -7.76 2.98 -19.24
CA PRO A 148 -8.50 2.05 -18.39
C PRO A 148 -7.84 0.67 -18.28
N ALA A 149 -7.26 0.13 -19.36
CA ALA A 149 -6.55 -1.14 -19.33
C ALA A 149 -5.28 -1.10 -18.46
N HIS A 150 -4.58 0.04 -18.41
CA HIS A 150 -3.45 0.25 -17.50
C HIS A 150 -3.91 0.27 -16.03
N LEU A 151 -5.02 0.92 -15.74
CA LEU A 151 -5.60 0.96 -14.40
C LEU A 151 -6.09 -0.42 -13.96
N ASP A 152 -6.73 -1.18 -14.85
CA ASP A 152 -7.20 -2.54 -14.58
C ASP A 152 -6.02 -3.48 -14.26
N LEU A 153 -4.94 -3.42 -15.07
CA LEU A 153 -3.74 -4.21 -14.83
C LEU A 153 -3.06 -3.83 -13.51
N SER A 154 -2.93 -2.53 -13.23
CA SER A 154 -2.37 -2.05 -11.96
C SER A 154 -3.19 -2.55 -10.78
N GLN A 155 -4.51 -2.44 -10.85
CA GLN A 155 -5.41 -2.95 -9.82
C GLN A 155 -5.23 -4.46 -9.61
N GLN A 156 -5.16 -5.24 -10.68
CA GLN A 156 -4.97 -6.68 -10.60
C GLN A 156 -3.64 -7.03 -9.90
N LEU A 157 -2.54 -6.36 -10.25
CA LEU A 157 -1.24 -6.57 -9.63
C LEU A 157 -1.22 -6.18 -8.15
N LEU A 158 -1.81 -5.03 -7.82
CA LEU A 158 -1.86 -4.52 -6.44
C LEU A 158 -2.82 -5.34 -5.57
N SER A 159 -3.87 -5.94 -6.14
CA SER A 159 -4.81 -6.81 -5.42
C SER A 159 -4.18 -8.11 -4.91
N ALA A 160 -2.98 -8.47 -5.37
CA ALA A 160 -2.22 -9.60 -4.82
C ALA A 160 -1.86 -9.44 -3.34
N VAL A 161 -1.91 -8.21 -2.80
CA VAL A 161 -1.54 -7.91 -1.41
C VAL A 161 -2.67 -7.26 -0.60
N GLY A 162 -3.90 -7.23 -1.13
CA GLY A 162 -5.07 -6.70 -0.43
C GLY A 162 -6.06 -5.94 -1.32
N GLN A 163 -6.85 -5.07 -0.71
CA GLN A 163 -7.86 -4.27 -1.40
C GLN A 163 -7.24 -3.12 -2.20
N VAL A 164 -7.91 -2.70 -3.29
CA VAL A 164 -7.46 -1.58 -4.12
C VAL A 164 -8.60 -0.61 -4.39
N LEU A 165 -8.35 0.68 -4.20
CA LEU A 165 -9.28 1.78 -4.47
C LEU A 165 -8.70 2.69 -5.55
N ARG A 166 -9.54 3.18 -6.46
CA ARG A 166 -9.18 4.19 -7.47
C ARG A 166 -9.60 5.57 -6.99
N LEU A 167 -8.68 6.51 -7.05
CA LEU A 167 -8.91 7.91 -6.71
C LEU A 167 -9.27 8.73 -7.95
N GLN A 168 -9.86 9.91 -7.73
CA GLN A 168 -10.20 10.86 -8.77
C GLN A 168 -9.19 12.03 -8.85
N ASP A 169 -8.42 12.25 -7.78
CA ASP A 169 -7.45 13.35 -7.66
C ASP A 169 -6.18 12.85 -6.96
N GLU A 170 -5.01 13.20 -7.51
CA GLU A 170 -3.71 12.83 -6.93
C GLU A 170 -3.52 13.42 -5.52
N GLY A 171 -4.06 14.60 -5.25
CA GLY A 171 -3.99 15.24 -3.93
C GLY A 171 -4.64 14.41 -2.82
N GLN A 172 -5.60 13.53 -3.14
CA GLN A 172 -6.20 12.62 -2.17
C GLN A 172 -5.19 11.60 -1.58
N LEU A 173 -4.07 11.33 -2.29
CA LEU A 173 -3.04 10.41 -1.80
C LEU A 173 -2.36 10.88 -0.51
N ASP A 174 -2.33 12.19 -0.23
CA ASP A 174 -1.79 12.70 1.03
C ASP A 174 -2.70 12.34 2.21
N ALA A 175 -4.01 12.48 2.05
CA ALA A 175 -4.99 12.04 3.05
C ALA A 175 -5.00 10.51 3.21
N VAL A 176 -4.86 9.76 2.10
CA VAL A 176 -4.68 8.30 2.15
C VAL A 176 -3.42 7.92 2.92
N THR A 177 -2.32 8.65 2.73
CA THR A 177 -1.08 8.43 3.47
C THR A 177 -1.31 8.64 4.97
N GLY A 178 -1.98 9.74 5.35
CA GLY A 178 -2.30 10.05 6.75
C GLY A 178 -3.24 9.02 7.39
N LEU A 179 -4.25 8.55 6.65
CA LEU A 179 -5.27 7.64 7.18
C LEU A 179 -4.83 6.18 7.16
N SER A 180 -4.42 5.65 5.99
CA SER A 180 -4.16 4.22 5.82
C SER A 180 -2.69 3.88 5.67
N GLY A 181 -1.87 4.73 5.06
CA GLY A 181 -0.43 4.52 4.95
C GLY A 181 0.25 4.47 6.32
N SER A 182 -0.03 5.47 7.15
CA SER A 182 0.46 5.58 8.53
C SER A 182 -0.41 4.84 9.54
N GLY A 183 -1.66 4.55 9.20
CA GLY A 183 -2.68 3.94 10.06
C GLY A 183 -2.24 2.68 10.83
N PRO A 184 -1.50 1.73 10.23
CA PRO A 184 -1.01 0.57 10.96
C PRO A 184 -0.19 0.92 12.20
N ALA A 185 0.61 1.99 12.17
CA ALA A 185 1.38 2.44 13.33
C ALA A 185 0.45 2.91 14.47
N TYR A 186 -0.66 3.57 14.14
CA TYR A 186 -1.65 4.01 15.13
C TYR A 186 -2.31 2.82 15.82
N VAL A 187 -2.64 1.79 15.04
CA VAL A 187 -3.21 0.54 15.55
C VAL A 187 -2.21 -0.21 16.44
N PHE A 188 -0.93 -0.27 16.05
CA PHE A 188 0.09 -0.89 16.89
C PHE A 188 0.25 -0.15 18.21
N HIS A 189 0.24 1.18 18.19
CA HIS A 189 0.29 1.97 19.42
C HIS A 189 -0.98 1.82 20.28
N LEU A 190 -2.15 1.71 19.68
CA LEU A 190 -3.38 1.38 20.41
C LEU A 190 -3.25 0.04 21.15
N ILE A 191 -2.70 -0.99 20.51
CA ILE A 191 -2.43 -2.28 21.14
C ILE A 191 -1.49 -2.13 22.35
N GLU A 192 -0.42 -1.35 22.22
CA GLU A 192 0.52 -1.05 23.30
C GLU A 192 -0.20 -0.36 24.48
N CYS A 193 -1.01 0.65 24.20
CA CYS A 193 -1.77 1.38 25.22
C CYS A 193 -2.79 0.46 25.92
N MET A 194 -3.51 -0.39 25.19
CA MET A 194 -4.45 -1.36 25.77
C MET A 194 -3.75 -2.37 26.68
N ALA A 195 -2.60 -2.87 26.25
CA ALA A 195 -1.82 -3.81 27.06
C ALA A 195 -1.31 -3.15 28.34
N ALA A 196 -0.77 -1.95 28.26
CA ALA A 196 -0.32 -1.18 29.42
C ALA A 196 -1.45 -0.88 30.41
N ALA A 197 -2.64 -0.49 29.90
CA ALA A 197 -3.81 -0.29 30.73
C ALA A 197 -4.27 -1.58 31.44
N GLY A 198 -4.27 -2.72 30.72
CA GLY A 198 -4.56 -4.03 31.31
C GLY A 198 -3.60 -4.41 32.45
N GLN A 199 -2.30 -4.14 32.28
CA GLN A 199 -1.30 -4.35 33.32
C GLN A 199 -1.57 -3.45 34.55
N ALA A 200 -1.92 -2.19 34.33
CA ALA A 200 -2.26 -1.28 35.41
C ALA A 200 -3.51 -1.72 36.20
N MET A 201 -4.39 -2.53 35.57
CA MET A 201 -5.55 -3.14 36.21
C MET A 201 -5.25 -4.52 36.81
N GLY A 202 -3.97 -4.94 36.87
CA GLY A 202 -3.53 -6.16 37.56
C GLY A 202 -3.39 -7.40 36.68
N LEU A 203 -3.49 -7.28 35.35
CA LEU A 203 -3.22 -8.43 34.48
C LEU A 203 -1.69 -8.67 34.33
N PRO A 204 -1.25 -9.92 34.24
CA PRO A 204 0.12 -10.22 33.84
C PRO A 204 0.46 -9.63 32.46
N ALA A 205 1.69 -9.17 32.27
CA ALA A 205 2.12 -8.45 31.06
C ALA A 205 1.84 -9.23 29.76
N ASP A 206 2.21 -10.50 29.72
CA ASP A 206 2.01 -11.36 28.53
C ASP A 206 0.53 -11.56 28.23
N MET A 207 -0.29 -11.76 29.26
CA MET A 207 -1.73 -11.91 29.11
C MET A 207 -2.38 -10.61 28.59
N ALA A 208 -2.02 -9.46 29.16
CA ALA A 208 -2.52 -8.16 28.74
C ALA A 208 -2.18 -7.90 27.25
N MET A 209 -0.95 -8.19 26.82
CA MET A 209 -0.52 -8.05 25.43
C MET A 209 -1.28 -9.02 24.51
N GLN A 210 -1.46 -10.27 24.92
CA GLN A 210 -2.20 -11.25 24.12
C GLN A 210 -3.66 -10.84 23.95
N LEU A 211 -4.32 -10.38 25.00
CA LEU A 211 -5.71 -9.89 24.98
C LEU A 211 -5.84 -8.69 24.07
N ALA A 212 -4.96 -7.69 24.20
CA ALA A 212 -4.98 -6.49 23.37
C ALA A 212 -4.84 -6.82 21.87
N LYS A 213 -3.86 -7.64 21.51
CA LYS A 213 -3.65 -8.08 20.11
C LYS A 213 -4.88 -8.82 19.57
N ALA A 214 -5.40 -9.78 20.30
CA ALA A 214 -6.53 -10.59 19.86
C ALA A 214 -7.81 -9.76 19.72
N THR A 215 -8.03 -8.83 20.64
CA THR A 215 -9.20 -7.92 20.62
C THR A 215 -9.17 -7.03 19.37
N VAL A 216 -8.05 -6.36 19.10
CA VAL A 216 -7.93 -5.47 17.93
C VAL A 216 -8.02 -6.26 16.61
N ALA A 217 -7.32 -7.39 16.51
CA ALA A 217 -7.35 -8.23 15.31
C ALA A 217 -8.76 -8.80 15.05
N GLY A 218 -9.42 -9.29 16.11
CA GLY A 218 -10.76 -9.83 16.02
C GLY A 218 -11.81 -8.77 15.67
N ALA A 219 -11.76 -7.61 16.32
CA ALA A 219 -12.67 -6.50 15.99
C ALA A 219 -12.48 -5.99 14.56
N GLY A 220 -11.24 -5.89 14.08
CA GLY A 220 -10.93 -5.52 12.69
C GLY A 220 -11.47 -6.53 11.68
N ALA A 221 -11.25 -7.82 11.92
CA ALA A 221 -11.78 -8.89 11.06
C ALA A 221 -13.31 -8.91 11.05
N LEU A 222 -13.95 -8.71 12.20
CA LEU A 222 -15.41 -8.61 12.30
C LEU A 222 -15.94 -7.40 11.51
N ALA A 223 -15.31 -6.24 11.67
CA ALA A 223 -15.70 -5.03 10.93
C ALA A 223 -15.51 -5.18 9.41
N GLU A 224 -14.48 -5.92 8.95
CA GLU A 224 -14.25 -6.20 7.53
C GLU A 224 -15.31 -7.13 6.95
N SER A 225 -15.78 -8.13 7.72
CA SER A 225 -16.72 -9.17 7.25
C SER A 225 -18.19 -8.81 7.42
N ALA A 226 -18.52 -7.90 8.34
CA ALA A 226 -19.89 -7.52 8.65
C ALA A 226 -20.49 -6.59 7.58
N GLN A 227 -21.81 -6.67 7.40
CA GLN A 227 -22.55 -5.71 6.58
C GLN A 227 -22.93 -4.44 7.37
N GLU A 228 -22.98 -4.56 8.69
CA GLU A 228 -23.27 -3.47 9.60
C GLU A 228 -22.13 -2.45 9.63
N SER A 229 -22.49 -1.19 9.83
CA SER A 229 -21.52 -0.13 10.05
C SER A 229 -20.73 -0.35 11.35
N PRO A 230 -19.50 0.17 11.49
CA PRO A 230 -18.77 0.14 12.75
C PRO A 230 -19.55 0.77 13.93
N ALA A 231 -20.37 1.77 13.66
CA ALA A 231 -21.25 2.38 14.67
C ALA A 231 -22.29 1.37 15.18
N GLN A 232 -22.91 0.61 14.28
CA GLN A 232 -23.87 -0.42 14.66
C GLN A 232 -23.20 -1.59 15.40
N LEU A 233 -22.05 -2.05 14.93
CA LEU A 233 -21.28 -3.09 15.63
C LEU A 233 -20.93 -2.66 17.06
N ARG A 234 -20.51 -1.40 17.25
CA ARG A 234 -20.26 -0.82 18.58
C ARG A 234 -21.52 -0.85 19.45
N GLN A 235 -22.66 -0.46 18.91
CA GLN A 235 -23.94 -0.48 19.64
C GLN A 235 -24.33 -1.91 20.05
N ASN A 236 -24.16 -2.87 19.16
CA ASN A 236 -24.53 -4.27 19.41
C ASN A 236 -23.77 -4.91 20.59
N VAL A 237 -22.56 -4.42 20.90
CA VAL A 237 -21.75 -4.91 22.04
C VAL A 237 -21.86 -4.01 23.28
N THR A 238 -22.76 -3.02 23.28
CA THR A 238 -22.89 -2.05 24.36
C THR A 238 -24.22 -2.25 25.12
N SER A 239 -24.16 -2.93 26.26
CA SER A 239 -25.31 -3.09 27.13
C SER A 239 -25.53 -1.83 27.97
N PRO A 240 -26.79 -1.42 28.20
CA PRO A 240 -27.10 -0.29 29.10
C PRO A 240 -26.53 -0.50 30.51
N ASN A 241 -25.86 0.52 31.04
CA ASN A 241 -25.16 0.50 32.32
C ASN A 241 -24.09 -0.57 32.46
N GLY A 242 -23.58 -1.13 31.30
CA GLY A 242 -22.55 -2.12 31.29
C GLY A 242 -21.12 -1.54 31.24
N THR A 243 -20.13 -2.42 31.36
CA THR A 243 -18.69 -2.06 31.33
C THR A 243 -18.30 -1.41 30.02
N THR A 244 -18.86 -1.88 28.89
CA THR A 244 -18.59 -1.32 27.56
C THR A 244 -19.09 0.12 27.47
N GLN A 245 -20.28 0.42 27.99
CA GLN A 245 -20.81 1.79 28.00
C GLN A 245 -19.90 2.72 28.80
N ALA A 246 -19.49 2.33 30.01
CA ALA A 246 -18.63 3.15 30.85
C ALA A 246 -17.26 3.44 30.17
N GLY A 247 -16.67 2.44 29.50
CA GLY A 247 -15.45 2.64 28.72
C GLY A 247 -15.64 3.56 27.52
N LEU A 248 -16.78 3.44 26.81
CA LEU A 248 -17.10 4.27 25.65
C LEU A 248 -17.39 5.73 26.03
N GLU A 249 -17.93 6.01 27.21
CA GLU A 249 -18.14 7.38 27.71
C GLU A 249 -16.80 8.15 27.78
N VAL A 250 -15.74 7.47 28.20
CA VAL A 250 -14.39 8.05 28.19
C VAL A 250 -13.86 8.17 26.75
N LEU A 251 -13.95 7.09 25.98
CA LEU A 251 -13.31 7.00 24.65
C LEU A 251 -13.99 7.93 23.62
N MET A 252 -15.27 8.16 23.74
CA MET A 252 -16.07 9.00 22.84
C MET A 252 -16.19 10.44 23.31
N ASN A 253 -15.52 10.83 24.39
CA ASN A 253 -15.54 12.21 24.87
C ASN A 253 -15.11 13.17 23.74
N PRO A 254 -15.91 14.22 23.43
CA PRO A 254 -15.64 15.10 22.29
C PRO A 254 -14.43 16.00 22.49
N GLU A 255 -13.95 16.18 23.71
CA GLU A 255 -12.81 17.06 24.02
C GLU A 255 -11.53 16.26 24.28
N THR A 256 -11.61 15.12 24.94
CA THR A 256 -10.44 14.36 25.43
C THR A 256 -10.37 12.92 24.92
N GLY A 257 -11.39 12.46 24.21
CA GLY A 257 -11.45 11.09 23.67
C GLY A 257 -10.80 10.92 22.31
N LEU A 258 -11.10 9.79 21.67
CA LEU A 258 -10.56 9.46 20.34
C LEU A 258 -10.93 10.46 19.23
N PRO A 259 -12.13 11.07 19.17
CA PRO A 259 -12.47 11.91 18.02
C PRO A 259 -11.48 13.04 17.76
N PRO A 260 -11.15 13.93 18.72
CA PRO A 260 -10.19 15.01 18.49
C PRO A 260 -8.75 14.46 18.31
N LEU A 261 -8.37 13.41 19.04
CA LEU A 261 -7.04 12.83 18.95
C LEU A 261 -6.77 12.22 17.57
N VAL A 262 -7.69 11.42 17.05
CA VAL A 262 -7.56 10.81 15.72
C VAL A 262 -7.59 11.87 14.63
N ALA A 263 -8.45 12.88 14.73
CA ALA A 263 -8.49 13.99 13.78
C ALA A 263 -7.15 14.72 13.72
N ALA A 264 -6.55 15.06 14.85
CA ALA A 264 -5.24 15.71 14.93
C ALA A 264 -4.11 14.80 14.38
N THR A 265 -4.16 13.50 14.70
CA THR A 265 -3.16 12.52 14.24
C THR A 265 -3.16 12.39 12.72
N VAL A 266 -4.34 12.19 12.12
CA VAL A 266 -4.47 12.07 10.65
C VAL A 266 -4.08 13.37 9.97
N ALA A 267 -4.49 14.52 10.49
CA ALA A 267 -4.13 15.83 9.96
C ALA A 267 -2.61 16.05 9.97
N ALA A 268 -1.94 15.75 11.08
CA ALA A 268 -0.47 15.88 11.20
C ALA A 268 0.27 15.02 10.17
N ALA A 269 -0.15 13.77 10.00
CA ALA A 269 0.47 12.86 9.03
C ALA A 269 0.17 13.30 7.57
N THR A 270 -1.03 13.79 7.30
CA THR A 270 -1.41 14.34 5.98
C THR A 270 -0.58 15.58 5.63
N HIS A 271 -0.45 16.52 6.55
CA HIS A 271 0.37 17.71 6.36
C HIS A 271 1.84 17.34 6.10
N ARG A 272 2.38 16.38 6.86
CA ARG A 272 3.74 15.90 6.62
C ARG A 272 3.93 15.25 5.25
N SER A 273 2.91 14.53 4.75
CA SER A 273 2.91 13.97 3.39
C SER A 273 2.98 15.08 2.33
N ILE A 274 2.20 16.15 2.50
CA ILE A 274 2.21 17.33 1.61
C ILE A 274 3.59 18.01 1.62
N GLU A 275 4.20 18.20 2.79
CA GLU A 275 5.54 18.76 2.90
C GLU A 275 6.58 17.92 2.13
N LEU A 276 6.57 16.60 2.35
CA LEU A 276 7.48 15.67 1.68
C LEU A 276 7.31 15.60 0.16
N ARG A 277 6.11 15.90 -0.33
CA ARG A 277 5.83 16.00 -1.77
C ARG A 277 6.41 17.27 -2.38
N ASN A 278 6.43 18.37 -1.63
CA ASN A 278 6.80 19.70 -2.11
C ASN A 278 8.29 20.02 -1.91
N GLY A 279 9.02 19.27 -1.08
CA GLY A 279 10.42 19.51 -0.72
C GLY A 279 11.35 18.46 -1.11
#